data_777397f456f7ee4cd23453d1460ef602
#
_entry.id   777397f456f7ee4cd23453d1460ef602
#
_cell.length_a   1.000
_cell.length_b   1.000
_cell.length_c   1.000
_cell.angle_alpha   90.00
_cell.angle_beta   90.00
_cell.angle_gamma   90.00
#
_symmetry.space_group_name_H-M   'P 1'
#
loop_
_entity.id
_entity.type
_entity.pdbx_description
1 polymer ?
#
loop_
_entity_poly.entity_id
_entity_poly.type
_entity_poly.pdbx_seq_one_letter_code
_entity_poly.pdbx_strand_id
1 'polypeptide(L)'
;LDRPVLAIIGLVLVVATILFLRNDREHEWRWYQAQFKQQVGEKFGADLARTVPSGMQQIWVPSLGRADRCTTCHQATNWKGFEAADNPWKTHPPEILRTHPPETYGCTSCHGGQGFAVDMEPAHGPVHFWEEPVLGKAMGEAYSIVDNKAALMQMSCNVCHRYDRETKGADFINHAKKLAQDKGCRACHVINGRGGTIGPDLTYVGDKAAEQYEYGRLSGQKTSFAWHVAH
;
A
#
# COMPACT_ATOMS: atom_id res chain seq x y z
N LEU A 1 -24.55 -9.62 45.33
CA LEU A 1 -24.91 -8.46 44.53
C LEU A 1 -26.42 -8.22 44.69
N ASP A 2 -26.82 -7.01 45.09
CA ASP A 2 -28.21 -6.69 45.27
C ASP A 2 -28.96 -6.71 43.95
N ARG A 3 -30.22 -7.21 43.96
CA ARG A 3 -31.03 -7.36 42.75
C ARG A 3 -31.10 -6.11 41.86
N PRO A 4 -31.23 -4.87 42.40
CA PRO A 4 -31.20 -3.66 41.58
C PRO A 4 -29.86 -3.43 40.89
N VAL A 5 -28.76 -3.76 41.53
CA VAL A 5 -27.41 -3.63 40.93
C VAL A 5 -27.24 -4.56 39.72
N LEU A 6 -27.72 -5.81 39.86
CA LEU A 6 -27.69 -6.78 38.73
C LEU A 6 -28.58 -6.29 37.55
N ALA A 7 -29.76 -5.73 37.85
CA ALA A 7 -30.64 -5.18 36.82
C ALA A 7 -29.98 -4.02 36.07
N ILE A 8 -29.32 -3.11 36.78
CA ILE A 8 -28.62 -1.96 36.19
C ILE A 8 -27.43 -2.45 35.30
N ILE A 9 -26.63 -3.39 35.79
CA ILE A 9 -25.51 -3.95 35.02
C ILE A 9 -26.05 -4.64 33.75
N GLY A 10 -27.14 -5.42 33.88
CA GLY A 10 -27.74 -6.08 32.73
C GLY A 10 -28.26 -5.07 31.68
N LEU A 11 -28.91 -3.99 32.12
CA LEU A 11 -29.35 -2.94 31.22
C LEU A 11 -28.20 -2.24 30.51
N VAL A 12 -27.15 -1.90 31.26
CA VAL A 12 -25.91 -1.28 30.67
C VAL A 12 -25.31 -2.21 29.63
N LEU A 13 -25.22 -3.51 29.91
CA LEU A 13 -24.68 -4.49 28.96
C LEU A 13 -25.53 -4.56 27.68
N VAL A 14 -26.83 -4.59 27.80
CA VAL A 14 -27.74 -4.59 26.64
C VAL A 14 -27.60 -3.33 25.82
N VAL A 15 -27.56 -2.16 26.43
CA VAL A 15 -27.38 -0.88 25.75
C VAL A 15 -26.01 -0.85 25.05
N ALA A 16 -24.94 -1.25 25.74
CA ALA A 16 -23.60 -1.32 25.16
C ALA A 16 -23.54 -2.26 23.96
N THR A 17 -24.19 -3.44 24.06
CA THR A 17 -24.28 -4.39 22.95
C THR A 17 -25.03 -3.81 21.75
N ILE A 18 -26.16 -3.13 21.98
CA ILE A 18 -26.91 -2.47 20.91
C ILE A 18 -26.07 -1.37 20.23
N LEU A 19 -25.38 -0.55 21.01
CA LEU A 19 -24.50 0.50 20.48
C LEU A 19 -23.34 -0.09 19.68
N PHE A 20 -22.73 -1.16 20.18
CA PHE A 20 -21.69 -1.88 19.48
C PHE A 20 -22.17 -2.44 18.14
N LEU A 21 -23.32 -3.12 18.12
CA LEU A 21 -23.89 -3.68 16.89
C LEU A 21 -24.31 -2.60 15.88
N ARG A 22 -24.74 -1.42 16.36
CA ARG A 22 -25.01 -0.27 15.47
C ARG A 22 -23.71 0.25 14.86
N ASN A 23 -22.69 0.50 15.69
CA ASN A 23 -21.39 0.97 15.22
C ASN A 23 -20.76 0.00 14.21
N ASP A 24 -20.88 -1.32 14.44
CA ASP A 24 -20.39 -2.35 13.52
C ASP A 24 -21.12 -2.34 12.15
N ARG A 25 -22.32 -1.78 12.09
CA ARG A 25 -23.07 -1.63 10.83
C ARG A 25 -22.71 -0.36 10.04
N GLU A 26 -22.04 0.60 10.66
CA GLU A 26 -21.75 1.92 10.07
C GLU A 26 -20.33 2.02 9.49
N HIS A 27 -19.66 0.88 9.22
CA HIS A 27 -18.34 0.87 8.61
C HIS A 27 -18.35 1.53 7.22
N GLU A 28 -17.33 2.34 6.95
CA GLU A 28 -17.15 3.09 5.70
C GLU A 28 -17.20 2.20 4.44
N TRP A 29 -16.64 1.00 4.50
CA TRP A 29 -16.63 0.09 3.37
C TRP A 29 -18.02 -0.28 2.84
N ARG A 30 -19.03 -0.30 3.71
CA ARG A 30 -20.42 -0.58 3.31
C ARG A 30 -20.96 0.52 2.41
N TRP A 31 -20.62 1.77 2.70
CA TRP A 31 -20.98 2.90 1.87
C TRP A 31 -20.31 2.82 0.50
N TYR A 32 -19.01 2.51 0.46
CA TYR A 32 -18.27 2.36 -0.81
C TYR A 32 -18.86 1.25 -1.68
N GLN A 33 -19.23 0.11 -1.10
CA GLN A 33 -19.88 -0.98 -1.82
C GLN A 33 -21.28 -0.60 -2.33
N ALA A 34 -22.06 0.10 -1.54
CA ALA A 34 -23.39 0.58 -1.96
C ALA A 34 -23.28 1.54 -3.15
N GLN A 35 -22.33 2.48 -3.10
CA GLN A 35 -22.08 3.41 -4.20
C GLN A 35 -21.60 2.67 -5.46
N PHE A 36 -20.68 1.72 -5.34
CA PHE A 36 -20.23 0.94 -6.48
C PHE A 36 -21.37 0.14 -7.11
N LYS A 37 -22.17 -0.51 -6.30
CA LYS A 37 -23.34 -1.27 -6.77
C LYS A 37 -24.36 -0.38 -7.50
N GLN A 38 -24.56 0.85 -7.01
CA GLN A 38 -25.40 1.83 -7.69
C GLN A 38 -24.81 2.21 -9.07
N GLN A 39 -23.52 2.54 -9.13
CA GLN A 39 -22.84 2.91 -10.39
C GLN A 39 -22.89 1.76 -11.42
N VAL A 40 -22.71 0.51 -10.97
CA VAL A 40 -22.85 -0.67 -11.85
C VAL A 40 -24.27 -0.77 -12.36
N GLY A 41 -25.27 -0.53 -11.50
CA GLY A 41 -26.70 -0.55 -11.88
C GLY A 41 -27.05 0.52 -12.91
N GLU A 42 -26.57 1.72 -12.73
CA GLU A 42 -26.76 2.84 -13.65
C GLU A 42 -26.10 2.60 -15.02
N LYS A 43 -24.90 2.01 -15.01
CA LYS A 43 -24.08 1.83 -16.21
C LYS A 43 -24.40 0.56 -16.98
N PHE A 44 -24.68 -0.54 -16.28
CA PHE A 44 -24.79 -1.87 -16.89
C PHE A 44 -26.12 -2.58 -16.59
N GLY A 45 -26.98 -1.98 -15.77
CA GLY A 45 -28.30 -2.50 -15.42
C GLY A 45 -28.33 -3.25 -14.09
N ALA A 46 -29.56 -3.39 -13.57
CA ALA A 46 -29.82 -3.92 -12.23
C ALA A 46 -29.39 -5.40 -12.05
N ASP A 47 -29.42 -6.18 -13.12
CA ASP A 47 -29.02 -7.59 -13.06
C ASP A 47 -27.54 -7.74 -12.76
N LEU A 48 -26.69 -6.96 -13.42
CA LEU A 48 -25.25 -6.97 -13.16
C LEU A 48 -24.95 -6.38 -11.77
N ALA A 49 -25.66 -5.35 -11.35
CA ALA A 49 -25.49 -4.77 -10.00
C ALA A 49 -25.75 -5.80 -8.89
N ARG A 50 -26.62 -6.78 -9.09
CA ARG A 50 -26.86 -7.86 -8.12
C ARG A 50 -25.70 -8.83 -7.99
N THR A 51 -24.83 -8.92 -8.98
CA THR A 51 -23.62 -9.78 -8.94
C THR A 51 -22.44 -9.13 -8.21
N VAL A 52 -22.51 -7.82 -7.91
CA VAL A 52 -21.47 -7.14 -7.15
C VAL A 52 -21.37 -7.76 -5.76
N PRO A 53 -20.19 -8.28 -5.37
CA PRO A 53 -19.99 -8.88 -4.06
C PRO A 53 -20.31 -7.89 -2.94
N SER A 54 -20.87 -8.39 -1.85
CA SER A 54 -21.13 -7.63 -0.63
C SER A 54 -20.38 -8.26 0.55
N GLY A 55 -19.98 -7.44 1.50
CA GLY A 55 -19.21 -7.89 2.66
C GLY A 55 -17.72 -7.70 2.48
N MET A 56 -16.96 -8.10 3.49
CA MET A 56 -15.51 -8.03 3.47
C MET A 56 -14.93 -8.95 2.39
N GLN A 57 -14.11 -8.37 1.52
CA GLN A 57 -13.35 -9.10 0.53
C GLN A 57 -11.90 -9.23 1.01
N GLN A 58 -11.35 -10.43 0.98
CA GLN A 58 -9.99 -10.67 1.44
C GLN A 58 -9.24 -11.55 0.45
N ILE A 59 -8.06 -11.09 0.07
CA ILE A 59 -7.08 -11.85 -0.68
C ILE A 59 -6.05 -12.36 0.33
N TRP A 60 -5.88 -13.67 0.41
CA TRP A 60 -4.82 -14.28 1.23
C TRP A 60 -3.68 -14.71 0.33
N VAL A 61 -2.46 -14.21 0.61
CA VAL A 61 -1.23 -14.50 -0.14
C VAL A 61 -0.28 -15.28 0.77
N PRO A 62 -0.37 -16.63 0.79
CA PRO A 62 0.41 -17.47 1.73
C PRO A 62 1.92 -17.32 1.54
N SER A 63 2.36 -17.20 0.29
CA SER A 63 3.78 -17.07 -0.07
C SER A 63 4.45 -15.82 0.51
N LEU A 64 3.66 -14.78 0.79
CA LEU A 64 4.13 -13.51 1.36
C LEU A 64 3.67 -13.31 2.80
N GLY A 65 2.88 -14.25 3.36
CA GLY A 65 2.29 -14.14 4.70
C GLY A 65 1.38 -12.91 4.86
N ARG A 66 0.70 -12.48 3.79
CA ARG A 66 -0.09 -11.25 3.74
C ARG A 66 -1.56 -11.53 3.48
N ALA A 67 -2.41 -10.68 4.04
CA ALA A 67 -3.83 -10.62 3.69
C ALA A 67 -4.19 -9.19 3.31
N ASP A 68 -4.83 -9.03 2.16
CA ASP A 68 -5.26 -7.74 1.65
C ASP A 68 -6.79 -7.67 1.55
N ARG A 69 -7.37 -6.66 2.18
CA ARG A 69 -8.81 -6.36 2.15
C ARG A 69 -9.15 -5.14 1.30
N CYS A 70 -8.20 -4.64 0.56
CA CYS A 70 -8.33 -3.44 -0.28
C CYS A 70 -9.53 -3.52 -1.23
N THR A 71 -9.79 -4.71 -1.81
CA THR A 71 -10.93 -4.94 -2.70
C THR A 71 -12.29 -4.87 -1.98
N THR A 72 -12.33 -4.77 -0.65
CA THR A 72 -13.56 -4.48 0.09
C THR A 72 -14.13 -3.11 -0.32
N CYS A 73 -13.28 -2.10 -0.53
CA CYS A 73 -13.67 -0.77 -1.03
C CYS A 73 -13.35 -0.59 -2.52
N HIS A 74 -12.19 -1.08 -2.99
CA HIS A 74 -11.73 -0.97 -4.38
C HIS A 74 -12.31 -2.08 -5.27
N GLN A 75 -13.65 -2.21 -5.30
CA GLN A 75 -14.33 -3.29 -5.99
C GLN A 75 -14.21 -3.24 -7.51
N ALA A 76 -13.95 -2.05 -8.09
CA ALA A 76 -13.85 -1.87 -9.53
C ALA A 76 -12.52 -2.36 -10.13
N THR A 77 -11.56 -2.81 -9.32
CA THR A 77 -10.21 -3.18 -9.76
C THR A 77 -10.19 -4.06 -11.00
N ASN A 78 -11.07 -5.07 -11.08
CA ASN A 78 -11.19 -5.99 -12.22
C ASN A 78 -12.40 -5.70 -13.13
N TRP A 79 -13.11 -4.58 -12.91
CA TRP A 79 -14.29 -4.24 -13.70
C TRP A 79 -13.93 -3.37 -14.89
N LYS A 80 -14.33 -3.79 -16.10
CA LYS A 80 -14.22 -2.96 -17.30
C LYS A 80 -15.24 -1.83 -17.27
N GLY A 81 -14.83 -0.67 -17.79
CA GLY A 81 -15.72 0.48 -17.96
C GLY A 81 -15.64 1.51 -16.83
N PHE A 82 -14.74 1.33 -15.87
CA PHE A 82 -14.49 2.31 -14.81
C PHE A 82 -13.07 2.91 -14.87
N GLU A 83 -12.42 2.86 -16.04
CA GLU A 83 -11.06 3.35 -16.27
C GLU A 83 -10.91 4.85 -15.99
N ALA A 84 -11.98 5.62 -16.24
CA ALA A 84 -12.03 7.07 -16.00
C ALA A 84 -12.69 7.44 -14.67
N ALA A 85 -13.12 6.44 -13.86
CA ALA A 85 -13.74 6.72 -12.57
C ALA A 85 -12.71 7.18 -11.54
N ASP A 86 -13.18 7.89 -10.51
CA ASP A 86 -12.37 8.25 -9.34
C ASP A 86 -12.19 7.05 -8.40
N ASN A 87 -11.12 7.09 -7.61
CA ASN A 87 -10.94 6.10 -6.55
C ASN A 87 -12.04 6.23 -5.49
N PRO A 88 -12.48 5.11 -4.90
CA PRO A 88 -11.96 3.74 -5.03
C PRO A 88 -12.54 2.91 -6.20
N TRP A 89 -13.31 3.52 -7.10
CA TRP A 89 -14.06 2.83 -8.16
C TRP A 89 -13.36 2.83 -9.52
N LYS A 90 -12.06 2.97 -9.52
CA LYS A 90 -11.26 2.96 -10.75
C LYS A 90 -10.83 1.55 -11.13
N THR A 91 -11.01 1.20 -12.42
CA THR A 91 -10.43 -0.02 -13.00
C THR A 91 -8.91 0.03 -12.98
N HIS A 92 -8.27 -1.03 -12.55
CA HIS A 92 -6.81 -1.15 -12.60
C HIS A 92 -6.34 -1.43 -14.03
N PRO A 93 -5.17 -0.91 -14.47
CA PRO A 93 -4.59 -1.26 -15.76
C PRO A 93 -4.42 -2.79 -15.89
N PRO A 94 -5.04 -3.41 -16.91
CA PRO A 94 -5.09 -4.87 -17.00
C PRO A 94 -3.75 -5.53 -17.31
N GLU A 95 -2.80 -4.79 -17.89
CA GLU A 95 -1.46 -5.29 -18.23
C GLU A 95 -0.68 -5.71 -16.98
N ILE A 96 -0.80 -4.94 -15.91
CA ILE A 96 -0.14 -5.23 -14.64
C ILE A 96 -0.78 -6.45 -13.98
N LEU A 97 -2.11 -6.46 -13.85
CA LEU A 97 -2.82 -7.56 -13.18
C LEU A 97 -2.71 -8.90 -13.92
N ARG A 98 -2.49 -8.88 -15.23
CA ARG A 98 -2.26 -10.10 -16.01
C ARG A 98 -0.93 -10.77 -15.66
N THR A 99 0.10 -9.99 -15.37
CA THR A 99 1.43 -10.49 -15.01
C THR A 99 1.64 -10.62 -13.50
N HIS A 100 0.90 -9.85 -12.72
CA HIS A 100 0.92 -9.82 -11.26
C HIS A 100 -0.49 -9.95 -10.70
N PRO A 101 -1.11 -11.15 -10.80
CA PRO A 101 -2.48 -11.35 -10.33
C PRO A 101 -2.57 -11.13 -8.81
N PRO A 102 -3.61 -10.41 -8.34
CA PRO A 102 -3.76 -10.07 -6.92
C PRO A 102 -3.81 -11.29 -6.00
N GLU A 103 -4.29 -12.42 -6.49
CA GLU A 103 -4.35 -13.68 -5.74
C GLU A 103 -2.96 -14.24 -5.40
N THR A 104 -1.95 -13.84 -6.17
CA THR A 104 -0.56 -14.29 -5.99
C THR A 104 0.28 -13.25 -5.26
N TYR A 105 0.03 -11.98 -5.51
CA TYR A 105 0.90 -10.90 -5.02
C TYR A 105 0.23 -9.98 -4.00
N GLY A 106 -1.10 -9.97 -3.92
CA GLY A 106 -1.86 -8.99 -3.12
C GLY A 106 -1.79 -7.58 -3.73
N CYS A 107 -2.31 -6.64 -2.99
CA CYS A 107 -2.33 -5.22 -3.36
C CYS A 107 -1.19 -4.46 -2.66
N THR A 108 -0.99 -4.72 -1.37
CA THR A 108 -0.01 -4.01 -0.54
C THR A 108 1.43 -4.27 -0.94
N SER A 109 1.74 -5.38 -1.60
CA SER A 109 3.08 -5.66 -2.14
C SER A 109 3.55 -4.61 -3.15
N CYS A 110 2.61 -4.01 -3.89
CA CYS A 110 2.89 -2.95 -4.86
C CYS A 110 2.55 -1.56 -4.33
N HIS A 111 1.43 -1.45 -3.58
CA HIS A 111 0.87 -0.16 -3.19
C HIS A 111 1.26 0.29 -1.78
N GLY A 112 1.83 -0.57 -0.94
CA GLY A 112 2.02 -0.28 0.48
C GLY A 112 0.69 -0.21 1.23
N GLY A 113 0.67 0.44 2.38
CA GLY A 113 -0.50 0.57 3.24
C GLY A 113 -0.77 -0.66 4.09
N GLN A 114 -1.86 -0.62 4.86
CA GLN A 114 -2.22 -1.66 5.81
C GLN A 114 -3.35 -2.55 5.27
N GLY A 115 -2.98 -3.74 4.78
CA GLY A 115 -3.89 -4.66 4.08
C GLY A 115 -5.03 -5.21 4.93
N PHE A 116 -4.87 -5.32 6.25
CA PHE A 116 -5.92 -5.83 7.14
C PHE A 116 -7.03 -4.81 7.43
N ALA A 117 -6.75 -3.51 7.27
CA ALA A 117 -7.70 -2.47 7.56
C ALA A 117 -8.84 -2.45 6.54
N VAL A 118 -10.01 -2.02 7.02
CA VAL A 118 -11.23 -1.87 6.21
C VAL A 118 -11.82 -0.46 6.30
N ASP A 119 -11.22 0.41 7.10
CA ASP A 119 -11.54 1.83 7.18
C ASP A 119 -10.45 2.63 6.45
N MET A 120 -10.83 3.75 5.85
CA MET A 120 -9.99 4.50 4.91
C MET A 120 -8.67 4.96 5.56
N GLU A 121 -8.75 5.59 6.72
CA GLU A 121 -7.56 6.15 7.38
C GLU A 121 -6.53 5.07 7.75
N PRO A 122 -6.87 4.00 8.48
CA PRO A 122 -5.90 2.95 8.79
C PRO A 122 -5.45 2.14 7.57
N ALA A 123 -6.27 2.02 6.52
CA ALA A 123 -5.87 1.31 5.31
C ALA A 123 -4.80 2.06 4.52
N HIS A 124 -4.86 3.39 4.52
CA HIS A 124 -3.96 4.23 3.75
C HIS A 124 -2.81 4.81 4.58
N GLY A 125 -2.90 4.79 5.92
CA GLY A 125 -1.87 5.24 6.87
C GLY A 125 -1.34 6.66 6.66
N PRO A 126 -0.40 7.13 7.49
CA PRO A 126 0.13 6.45 8.66
C PRO A 126 -0.83 6.49 9.86
N VAL A 127 -0.89 5.43 10.61
CA VAL A 127 -1.62 5.35 11.88
C VAL A 127 -0.73 4.77 12.98
N HIS A 128 -1.13 4.94 14.23
CA HIS A 128 -0.36 4.41 15.36
C HIS A 128 -0.13 2.89 15.20
N PHE A 129 1.11 2.44 15.36
CA PHE A 129 1.61 1.07 15.11
C PHE A 129 1.68 0.64 13.63
N TRP A 130 1.28 1.47 12.67
CA TRP A 130 1.48 1.21 11.26
C TRP A 130 1.85 2.50 10.53
N GLU A 131 3.14 2.76 10.41
CA GLU A 131 3.69 4.00 9.87
C GLU A 131 3.91 3.96 8.36
N GLU A 132 3.72 2.81 7.73
CA GLU A 132 3.88 2.62 6.29
C GLU A 132 2.59 3.00 5.53
N PRO A 133 2.48 4.21 4.98
CA PRO A 133 1.30 4.62 4.23
C PRO A 133 1.23 3.93 2.87
N VAL A 134 0.08 4.04 2.22
CA VAL A 134 -0.03 3.74 0.78
C VAL A 134 0.95 4.62 0.01
N LEU A 135 1.65 4.04 -0.97
CA LEU A 135 2.60 4.75 -1.82
C LEU A 135 1.91 5.87 -2.59
N GLY A 136 2.22 7.10 -2.25
CA GLY A 136 1.56 8.27 -2.81
C GLY A 136 2.04 9.56 -2.17
N LYS A 137 1.12 10.51 -2.01
CA LYS A 137 1.44 11.86 -1.53
C LYS A 137 2.15 11.86 -0.17
N ALA A 138 1.62 11.14 0.82
CA ALA A 138 2.21 11.09 2.15
C ALA A 138 3.64 10.53 2.16
N MET A 139 3.90 9.47 1.40
CA MET A 139 5.23 8.91 1.22
C MET A 139 6.13 9.89 0.46
N GLY A 140 5.64 10.52 -0.60
CA GLY A 140 6.38 11.53 -1.37
C GLY A 140 6.80 12.71 -0.50
N GLU A 141 5.94 13.20 0.38
CA GLU A 141 6.24 14.26 1.33
C GLU A 141 7.28 13.81 2.36
N ALA A 142 7.12 12.60 2.93
CA ALA A 142 8.06 12.05 3.93
C ALA A 142 9.49 11.89 3.38
N TYR A 143 9.62 11.49 2.12
CA TYR A 143 10.92 11.31 1.47
C TYR A 143 11.36 12.51 0.62
N SER A 144 10.63 13.61 0.62
CA SER A 144 10.89 14.79 -0.22
C SER A 144 10.92 14.46 -1.73
N ILE A 145 10.21 13.44 -2.13
CA ILE A 145 10.01 13.04 -3.53
C ILE A 145 8.69 13.63 -4.00
N VAL A 146 8.75 14.84 -4.55
CA VAL A 146 7.56 15.59 -4.94
C VAL A 146 6.92 14.98 -6.18
N ASP A 147 5.58 14.75 -6.11
CA ASP A 147 4.64 14.53 -7.22
C ASP A 147 4.91 13.37 -8.20
N ASN A 148 5.84 12.47 -7.93
CA ASN A 148 6.09 11.35 -8.83
C ASN A 148 5.52 10.02 -8.26
N LYS A 149 4.20 9.85 -8.33
CA LYS A 149 3.52 8.62 -7.92
C LYS A 149 4.05 7.38 -8.67
N ALA A 150 4.42 7.54 -9.94
CA ALA A 150 4.96 6.45 -10.74
C ALA A 150 6.33 5.99 -10.20
N ALA A 151 7.19 6.91 -9.80
CA ALA A 151 8.48 6.58 -9.19
C ALA A 151 8.31 5.81 -7.89
N LEU A 152 7.44 6.29 -7.00
CA LEU A 152 7.15 5.62 -5.73
C LEU A 152 6.60 4.20 -5.94
N MET A 153 5.66 4.03 -6.89
CA MET A 153 5.13 2.72 -7.25
C MET A 153 6.22 1.78 -7.77
N GLN A 154 7.10 2.28 -8.64
CA GLN A 154 8.18 1.48 -9.20
C GLN A 154 9.25 1.07 -8.16
N MET A 155 9.38 1.80 -7.03
CA MET A 155 10.24 1.38 -5.93
C MET A 155 9.81 0.01 -5.39
N SER A 156 8.51 -0.27 -5.28
CA SER A 156 8.00 -1.58 -4.88
C SER A 156 8.38 -2.68 -5.87
N CYS A 157 8.40 -2.39 -7.17
CA CYS A 157 8.84 -3.35 -8.18
C CYS A 157 10.27 -3.85 -7.89
N ASN A 158 11.13 -2.95 -7.43
CA ASN A 158 12.53 -3.27 -7.16
C ASN A 158 12.73 -4.20 -5.96
N VAL A 159 11.74 -4.37 -5.10
CA VAL A 159 11.81 -5.36 -4.01
C VAL A 159 11.99 -6.77 -4.58
N CYS A 160 11.25 -7.13 -5.63
CA CYS A 160 11.35 -8.42 -6.29
C CYS A 160 12.31 -8.40 -7.49
N HIS A 161 12.34 -7.31 -8.27
CA HIS A 161 13.10 -7.16 -9.51
C HIS A 161 14.50 -6.53 -9.33
N ARG A 162 15.03 -6.52 -8.10
CA ARG A 162 16.34 -5.88 -7.80
C ARG A 162 17.50 -6.46 -8.59
N TYR A 163 17.45 -7.75 -8.90
CA TYR A 163 18.54 -8.44 -9.62
C TYR A 163 18.41 -8.31 -11.14
N ASP A 164 17.28 -7.88 -11.66
CA ASP A 164 17.11 -7.65 -13.09
C ASP A 164 17.98 -6.47 -13.54
N ARG A 165 18.57 -6.59 -14.70
CA ARG A 165 19.29 -5.45 -15.30
C ARG A 165 18.33 -4.38 -15.73
N GLU A 166 17.22 -4.79 -16.29
CA GLU A 166 16.12 -3.95 -16.75
C GLU A 166 14.79 -4.63 -16.43
N THR A 167 13.84 -3.88 -15.93
CA THR A 167 12.49 -4.33 -15.57
C THR A 167 11.50 -3.67 -16.52
N LYS A 168 10.76 -4.47 -17.29
CA LYS A 168 9.79 -3.96 -18.28
C LYS A 168 8.75 -3.06 -17.61
N GLY A 169 8.56 -1.85 -18.12
CA GLY A 169 7.59 -0.88 -17.62
C GLY A 169 8.00 -0.15 -16.32
N ALA A 170 9.25 -0.34 -15.87
CA ALA A 170 9.79 0.31 -14.67
C ALA A 170 10.88 1.33 -15.03
N ASP A 171 10.56 2.28 -15.89
CA ASP A 171 11.51 3.22 -16.50
C ASP A 171 12.27 4.04 -15.46
N PHE A 172 11.62 4.45 -14.37
CA PHE A 172 12.26 5.21 -13.30
C PHE A 172 13.33 4.36 -12.58
N ILE A 173 13.02 3.11 -12.24
CA ILE A 173 13.98 2.20 -11.60
C ILE A 173 15.09 1.80 -12.58
N ASN A 174 14.77 1.59 -13.85
CA ASN A 174 15.77 1.31 -14.88
C ASN A 174 16.73 2.48 -15.04
N HIS A 175 16.20 3.71 -15.04
CA HIS A 175 17.05 4.91 -15.04
C HIS A 175 17.94 4.98 -13.80
N ALA A 176 17.42 4.69 -12.61
CA ALA A 176 18.20 4.67 -11.38
C ALA A 176 19.31 3.60 -11.40
N LYS A 177 19.00 2.39 -11.91
CA LYS A 177 20.00 1.32 -12.10
C LYS A 177 21.11 1.75 -13.07
N LYS A 178 20.74 2.41 -14.18
CA LYS A 178 21.68 2.96 -15.15
C LYS A 178 22.52 4.08 -14.54
N LEU A 179 21.90 5.01 -13.80
CA LEU A 179 22.59 6.10 -13.11
C LEU A 179 23.66 5.58 -12.14
N ALA A 180 23.32 4.57 -11.33
CA ALA A 180 24.28 3.94 -10.41
C ALA A 180 25.48 3.31 -11.15
N GLN A 181 25.28 2.84 -12.37
CA GLN A 181 26.36 2.35 -13.23
C GLN A 181 27.18 3.50 -13.83
N ASP A 182 26.50 4.48 -14.45
CA ASP A 182 27.15 5.58 -15.18
C ASP A 182 27.95 6.50 -14.24
N LYS A 183 27.47 6.69 -13.00
CA LYS A 183 28.18 7.45 -11.95
C LYS A 183 29.30 6.66 -11.27
N GLY A 184 29.48 5.41 -11.65
CA GLY A 184 30.57 4.59 -11.11
C GLY A 184 30.34 4.10 -9.67
N CYS A 185 29.15 4.16 -9.11
CA CYS A 185 28.86 3.69 -7.75
C CYS A 185 29.33 2.24 -7.55
N ARG A 186 29.14 1.41 -8.57
CA ARG A 186 29.59 0.01 -8.59
C ARG A 186 31.08 -0.20 -8.72
N ALA A 187 31.88 0.85 -8.96
CA ALA A 187 33.34 0.71 -8.91
C ALA A 187 33.81 0.40 -7.48
N CYS A 188 33.14 0.97 -6.49
CA CYS A 188 33.47 0.81 -5.07
C CYS A 188 32.51 -0.10 -4.33
N HIS A 189 31.22 -0.08 -4.67
CA HIS A 189 30.15 -0.74 -3.93
C HIS A 189 29.59 -1.97 -4.64
N VAL A 190 29.32 -3.02 -3.88
CA VAL A 190 28.43 -4.11 -4.34
C VAL A 190 26.99 -3.62 -4.26
N ILE A 191 26.24 -3.78 -5.35
CA ILE A 191 24.79 -3.54 -5.42
C ILE A 191 24.16 -4.73 -6.12
N ASN A 192 23.32 -5.46 -5.43
CA ASN A 192 22.63 -6.66 -5.94
C ASN A 192 23.64 -7.71 -6.47
N GLY A 193 24.68 -7.99 -5.68
CA GLY A 193 25.70 -8.98 -5.98
C GLY A 193 26.68 -8.58 -7.11
N ARG A 194 26.69 -7.31 -7.54
CA ARG A 194 27.55 -6.80 -8.63
C ARG A 194 28.26 -5.54 -8.17
N GLY A 195 29.56 -5.46 -8.42
CA GLY A 195 30.38 -4.28 -8.14
C GLY A 195 31.65 -4.58 -7.37
N GLY A 196 32.39 -3.53 -6.99
CA GLY A 196 33.62 -3.57 -6.23
C GLY A 196 33.38 -3.73 -4.73
N THR A 197 34.44 -4.09 -4.01
CA THR A 197 34.42 -4.36 -2.56
C THR A 197 35.22 -3.32 -1.75
N ILE A 198 35.54 -2.19 -2.33
CA ILE A 198 36.26 -1.10 -1.65
C ILE A 198 35.36 -0.41 -0.64
N GLY A 199 34.07 -0.19 -1.03
CA GLY A 199 33.05 0.35 -0.18
C GLY A 199 32.13 -0.75 0.39
N PRO A 200 31.22 -0.40 1.34
CA PRO A 200 30.26 -1.34 1.88
C PRO A 200 29.29 -1.84 0.81
N ASP A 201 28.72 -3.04 1.04
CA ASP A 201 27.63 -3.57 0.22
C ASP A 201 26.36 -2.74 0.45
N LEU A 202 25.78 -2.22 -0.63
CA LEU A 202 24.57 -1.40 -0.64
C LEU A 202 23.31 -2.18 -1.03
N THR A 203 23.40 -3.51 -1.21
CA THR A 203 22.26 -4.34 -1.65
C THR A 203 21.05 -4.18 -0.74
N TYR A 204 21.28 -4.04 0.56
CA TYR A 204 20.25 -3.90 1.60
C TYR A 204 20.34 -2.57 2.35
N VAL A 205 20.89 -1.54 1.72
CA VAL A 205 21.04 -0.23 2.37
C VAL A 205 19.71 0.39 2.79
N GLY A 206 18.61 0.05 2.11
CA GLY A 206 17.27 0.48 2.47
C GLY A 206 16.74 -0.10 3.78
N ASP A 207 17.30 -1.23 4.22
CA ASP A 207 16.91 -1.88 5.49
C ASP A 207 17.66 -1.27 6.69
N LYS A 208 18.59 -0.35 6.43
CA LYS A 208 19.36 0.33 7.46
C LYS A 208 18.47 1.30 8.23
N ALA A 209 18.38 1.12 9.55
CA ALA A 209 17.62 2.03 10.41
C ALA A 209 18.20 3.46 10.38
N ALA A 210 17.35 4.46 10.59
CA ALA A 210 17.73 5.87 10.52
C ALA A 210 18.89 6.20 11.48
N GLU A 211 18.93 5.58 12.64
CA GLU A 211 19.95 5.77 13.68
C GLU A 211 21.34 5.21 13.29
N GLN A 212 21.39 4.38 12.26
CA GLN A 212 22.64 3.80 11.76
C GLN A 212 23.36 4.69 10.74
N TYR A 213 22.74 5.82 10.36
CA TYR A 213 23.38 6.80 9.45
C TYR A 213 24.15 7.85 10.23
N GLU A 214 25.35 8.19 9.75
CA GLU A 214 26.18 9.25 10.29
C GLU A 214 25.75 10.60 9.71
N TYR A 215 24.92 11.35 10.46
CA TYR A 215 24.35 12.62 10.01
C TYR A 215 25.23 13.86 10.31
N GLY A 216 26.39 13.67 10.92
CA GLY A 216 27.22 14.79 11.38
C GLY A 216 27.70 15.73 10.28
N ARG A 217 27.69 15.26 9.03
CA ARG A 217 28.12 16.04 7.85
C ARG A 217 26.97 16.68 7.09
N LEU A 218 25.72 16.43 7.48
CA LEU A 218 24.54 16.98 6.81
C LEU A 218 24.20 18.37 7.36
N SER A 219 24.04 19.32 6.46
CA SER A 219 23.38 20.60 6.72
C SER A 219 21.90 20.47 6.34
N GLY A 220 20.98 20.50 7.30
CA GLY A 220 19.55 20.41 7.05
C GLY A 220 18.86 19.16 7.67
N GLN A 221 17.87 18.62 7.00
CA GLN A 221 17.10 17.47 7.52
C GLN A 221 17.99 16.22 7.63
N LYS A 222 17.97 15.59 8.79
CA LYS A 222 18.69 14.35 9.09
C LYS A 222 17.87 13.15 8.71
N THR A 223 17.77 12.87 7.40
CA THR A 223 17.06 11.72 6.85
C THR A 223 18.03 10.83 6.06
N SER A 224 17.70 9.55 5.95
CA SER A 224 18.47 8.61 5.12
C SER A 224 18.54 9.08 3.65
N PHE A 225 17.44 9.66 3.15
CA PHE A 225 17.41 10.24 1.80
C PHE A 225 18.41 11.39 1.65
N ALA A 226 18.38 12.38 2.56
CA ALA A 226 19.33 13.50 2.53
C ALA A 226 20.79 13.03 2.64
N TRP A 227 21.02 11.98 3.43
CA TRP A 227 22.36 11.38 3.53
C TRP A 227 22.84 10.81 2.21
N HIS A 228 21.97 10.06 1.48
CA HIS A 228 22.31 9.52 0.17
C HIS A 228 22.50 10.59 -0.90
N VAL A 229 21.73 11.69 -0.85
CA VAL A 229 21.90 12.82 -1.76
C VAL A 229 23.23 13.54 -1.54
N ALA A 230 23.71 13.60 -0.30
CA ALA A 230 24.97 14.26 0.06
C ALA A 230 26.23 13.39 -0.17
N HIS A 231 26.08 12.10 -0.41
CA HIS A 231 27.16 11.16 -0.66
C HIS A 231 27.69 11.30 -2.09
#